data_748d1a4f79755e0cff2ea762c9127578
#
_entry.id   748d1a4f79755e0cff2ea762c9127578
#
_cell.length_a   1.000
_cell.length_b   1.000
_cell.length_c   1.000
_cell.angle_alpha   90.00
_cell.angle_beta   90.00
_cell.angle_gamma   90.00
#
_symmetry.space_group_name_H-M   'P 1'
#
loop_
_entity.id
_entity.type
_entity.pdbx_description
1 polymer ?
#
loop_
_entity_poly.entity_id
_entity_poly.type
_entity_poly.pdbx_seq_one_letter_code
_entity_poly.pdbx_strand_id
1 'polypeptide(L)'
;MNSTKIQSTAKRVIEIEADAVSLLGERIDENFEAVVQSILKCEGRLIVSGMGKSGLISQKIASTMASTGTPSHFVHPGEATHGDLGMITRKDVVLIVSNSGETMELIQILPAIQKKGVTIIGMIGQQNSTLSKQSDIYLDTSVEKEACTLDLAPTASTTATLALGDALAISLLEMRGFNKEDFAELHPAGILGKRLLLTLDQLVHSGNKIPFVTESASIKEALLVISEKGLGVTGVLNDKDEMIGIITDGDIRRGLENSGNDLFNQTAGVIMSENPKWVKADTLAISALELMEKHSITSLFVYSDQQLKKPDGIVHIHDILKSGVQ
;
A
#
# COMPACT_ATOMS: atom_id res chain seq x y z
N MET A 1 -22.01 -27.92 -28.00
CA MET A 1 -21.95 -26.47 -27.66
C MET A 1 -21.17 -25.75 -28.76
N ASN A 2 -21.70 -24.67 -29.30
CA ASN A 2 -21.08 -23.96 -30.42
C ASN A 2 -19.99 -22.98 -29.87
N SER A 3 -18.73 -23.42 -29.84
CA SER A 3 -17.56 -22.65 -29.37
C SER A 3 -17.48 -21.26 -30.01
N THR A 4 -17.78 -21.15 -31.29
CA THR A 4 -17.79 -19.89 -32.06
C THR A 4 -18.81 -18.89 -31.51
N LYS A 5 -19.98 -19.38 -31.07
CA LYS A 5 -21.05 -18.51 -30.51
C LYS A 5 -20.64 -17.96 -29.13
N ILE A 6 -19.96 -18.75 -28.29
CA ILE A 6 -19.47 -18.29 -26.99
C ILE A 6 -18.45 -17.16 -27.16
N GLN A 7 -17.48 -17.38 -28.03
CA GLN A 7 -16.41 -16.38 -28.30
C GLN A 7 -16.97 -15.09 -28.90
N SER A 8 -17.89 -15.19 -29.88
CA SER A 8 -18.50 -14.00 -30.49
C SER A 8 -19.34 -13.22 -29.48
N THR A 9 -20.06 -13.91 -28.58
CA THR A 9 -20.80 -13.24 -27.50
C THR A 9 -19.86 -12.49 -26.56
N ALA A 10 -18.77 -13.12 -26.11
CA ALA A 10 -17.81 -12.48 -25.22
C ALA A 10 -17.16 -11.23 -25.85
N LYS A 11 -16.73 -11.33 -27.13
CA LYS A 11 -16.18 -10.18 -27.86
C LYS A 11 -17.17 -9.03 -27.95
N ARG A 12 -18.42 -9.32 -28.34
CA ARG A 12 -19.47 -8.30 -28.43
C ARG A 12 -19.73 -7.59 -27.09
N VAL A 13 -19.72 -8.33 -25.97
CA VAL A 13 -19.88 -7.72 -24.63
C VAL A 13 -18.74 -6.75 -24.35
N ILE A 14 -17.50 -7.17 -24.57
CA ILE A 14 -16.31 -6.34 -24.34
C ILE A 14 -16.33 -5.10 -25.24
N GLU A 15 -16.72 -5.23 -26.50
CA GLU A 15 -16.84 -4.10 -27.44
C GLU A 15 -17.87 -3.07 -26.94
N ILE A 16 -19.06 -3.50 -26.52
CA ILE A 16 -20.11 -2.59 -26.02
C ILE A 16 -19.64 -1.86 -24.75
N GLU A 17 -18.96 -2.54 -23.83
CA GLU A 17 -18.44 -1.91 -22.61
C GLU A 17 -17.28 -0.95 -22.90
N ALA A 18 -16.39 -1.30 -23.84
CA ALA A 18 -15.29 -0.43 -24.26
C ALA A 18 -15.81 0.86 -24.93
N ASP A 19 -16.83 0.75 -25.78
CA ASP A 19 -17.48 1.91 -26.40
C ASP A 19 -18.11 2.81 -25.33
N ALA A 20 -18.81 2.24 -24.36
CA ALA A 20 -19.41 2.99 -23.25
C ALA A 20 -18.37 3.77 -22.42
N VAL A 21 -17.22 3.16 -22.15
CA VAL A 21 -16.10 3.84 -21.45
C VAL A 21 -15.48 4.92 -22.32
N SER A 22 -15.29 4.66 -23.62
CA SER A 22 -14.70 5.63 -24.55
C SER A 22 -15.52 6.92 -24.63
N LEU A 23 -16.86 6.81 -24.67
CA LEU A 23 -17.78 7.95 -24.71
C LEU A 23 -17.71 8.84 -23.45
N LEU A 24 -17.25 8.32 -22.30
CA LEU A 24 -17.06 9.14 -21.11
C LEU A 24 -16.01 10.23 -21.33
N GLY A 25 -14.98 9.97 -22.12
CA GLY A 25 -13.94 10.97 -22.41
C GLY A 25 -14.49 12.24 -23.02
N GLU A 26 -15.53 12.13 -23.86
CA GLU A 26 -16.21 13.28 -24.50
C GLU A 26 -17.10 14.07 -23.52
N ARG A 27 -17.41 13.49 -22.36
CA ARG A 27 -18.26 14.09 -21.31
C ARG A 27 -17.48 14.67 -20.14
N ILE A 28 -16.15 14.61 -20.19
CA ILE A 28 -15.29 15.30 -19.22
C ILE A 28 -15.34 16.79 -19.53
N ASP A 29 -16.08 17.51 -18.72
CA ASP A 29 -16.41 18.93 -18.89
C ASP A 29 -16.19 19.71 -17.60
N GLU A 30 -16.74 20.93 -17.55
CA GLU A 30 -16.69 21.83 -16.40
C GLU A 30 -17.35 21.22 -15.14
N ASN A 31 -18.34 20.33 -15.29
CA ASN A 31 -18.98 19.65 -14.16
C ASN A 31 -18.01 18.65 -13.51
N PHE A 32 -17.24 17.92 -14.31
CA PHE A 32 -16.20 17.03 -13.79
C PHE A 32 -15.16 17.82 -12.97
N GLU A 33 -14.71 18.96 -13.51
CA GLU A 33 -13.79 19.86 -12.79
C GLU A 33 -14.42 20.39 -11.51
N ALA A 34 -15.68 20.81 -11.54
CA ALA A 34 -16.42 21.29 -10.35
C ALA A 34 -16.55 20.20 -9.27
N VAL A 35 -16.75 18.94 -9.65
CA VAL A 35 -16.77 17.80 -8.73
C VAL A 35 -15.40 17.64 -8.06
N VAL A 36 -14.34 17.61 -8.82
CA VAL A 36 -12.95 17.50 -8.28
C VAL A 36 -12.69 18.63 -7.29
N GLN A 37 -13.01 19.88 -7.65
CA GLN A 37 -12.84 21.04 -6.78
C GLN A 37 -13.68 20.98 -5.51
N SER A 38 -14.92 20.49 -5.61
CA SER A 38 -15.80 20.32 -4.46
C SER A 38 -15.25 19.31 -3.45
N ILE A 39 -14.74 18.16 -3.96
CA ILE A 39 -14.14 17.12 -3.10
C ILE A 39 -12.79 17.58 -2.52
N LEU A 40 -11.98 18.33 -3.25
CA LEU A 40 -10.72 18.89 -2.74
C LEU A 40 -10.94 19.88 -1.58
N LYS A 41 -12.04 20.65 -1.62
CA LYS A 41 -12.40 21.62 -0.59
C LYS A 41 -13.17 21.00 0.58
N CYS A 42 -13.53 19.74 0.49
CA CYS A 42 -14.28 19.03 1.53
C CYS A 42 -13.44 18.91 2.80
N GLU A 43 -13.97 19.45 3.92
CA GLU A 43 -13.32 19.33 5.24
C GLU A 43 -13.67 18.01 5.96
N GLY A 44 -14.66 17.29 5.46
CA GLY A 44 -15.11 16.00 5.97
C GLY A 44 -14.67 14.84 5.08
N ARG A 45 -15.63 14.03 4.65
CA ARG A 45 -15.44 12.83 3.84
C ARG A 45 -16.30 12.85 2.60
N LEU A 46 -15.87 12.12 1.58
CA LEU A 46 -16.74 11.78 0.46
C LEU A 46 -17.60 10.58 0.86
N ILE A 47 -18.90 10.82 0.98
CA ILE A 47 -19.88 9.76 1.24
C ILE A 47 -20.44 9.30 -0.11
N VAL A 48 -20.26 8.01 -0.42
CA VAL A 48 -20.75 7.42 -1.67
C VAL A 48 -21.95 6.56 -1.36
N SER A 49 -23.04 6.70 -2.12
CA SER A 49 -24.26 5.94 -1.90
C SER A 49 -24.86 5.44 -3.22
N GLY A 50 -25.37 4.22 -3.21
CA GLY A 50 -26.00 3.57 -4.36
C GLY A 50 -26.69 2.28 -3.95
N MET A 51 -27.61 1.80 -4.79
CA MET A 51 -28.40 0.59 -4.51
C MET A 51 -28.06 -0.54 -5.49
N GLY A 52 -28.12 -1.79 -5.04
CA GLY A 52 -27.94 -2.97 -5.87
C GLY A 52 -26.56 -3.01 -6.55
N LYS A 53 -26.51 -3.17 -7.88
CA LYS A 53 -25.24 -3.18 -8.63
C LYS A 53 -24.53 -1.83 -8.58
N SER A 54 -25.26 -0.72 -8.66
CA SER A 54 -24.71 0.62 -8.44
C SER A 54 -24.13 0.77 -7.03
N GLY A 55 -24.74 0.14 -6.01
CA GLY A 55 -24.20 0.11 -4.64
C GLY A 55 -22.85 -0.62 -4.54
N LEU A 56 -22.68 -1.77 -5.22
CA LEU A 56 -21.40 -2.48 -5.27
C LEU A 56 -20.30 -1.65 -5.94
N ILE A 57 -20.66 -0.96 -7.03
CA ILE A 57 -19.73 -0.02 -7.70
C ILE A 57 -19.40 1.16 -6.78
N SER A 58 -20.39 1.71 -6.07
CA SER A 58 -20.20 2.78 -5.08
C SER A 58 -19.23 2.38 -3.96
N GLN A 59 -19.33 1.14 -3.45
CA GLN A 59 -18.39 0.60 -2.46
C GLN A 59 -16.97 0.56 -2.99
N LYS A 60 -16.80 0.10 -4.25
CA LYS A 60 -15.47 0.08 -4.90
C LYS A 60 -14.93 1.50 -5.08
N ILE A 61 -15.75 2.45 -5.54
CA ILE A 61 -15.35 3.85 -5.70
C ILE A 61 -14.91 4.43 -4.34
N ALA A 62 -15.69 4.27 -3.28
CA ALA A 62 -15.35 4.73 -1.95
C ALA A 62 -14.03 4.12 -1.44
N SER A 63 -13.82 2.83 -1.66
CA SER A 63 -12.58 2.15 -1.29
C SER A 63 -11.38 2.68 -2.07
N THR A 64 -11.53 2.91 -3.39
CA THR A 64 -10.47 3.49 -4.23
C THR A 64 -10.12 4.91 -3.77
N MET A 65 -11.11 5.76 -3.54
CA MET A 65 -10.92 7.12 -3.01
C MET A 65 -10.14 7.09 -1.69
N ALA A 66 -10.54 6.25 -0.74
CA ALA A 66 -9.85 6.13 0.55
C ALA A 66 -8.39 5.66 0.39
N SER A 67 -8.13 4.70 -0.50
CA SER A 67 -6.79 4.17 -0.76
C SER A 67 -5.88 5.10 -1.58
N THR A 68 -6.45 6.15 -2.17
CA THR A 68 -5.75 7.17 -2.96
C THR A 68 -5.75 8.55 -2.31
N GLY A 69 -5.93 8.62 -0.98
CA GLY A 69 -5.77 9.85 -0.19
C GLY A 69 -7.01 10.75 -0.10
N THR A 70 -8.18 10.28 -0.55
CA THR A 70 -9.45 10.98 -0.33
C THR A 70 -10.29 10.22 0.70
N PRO A 71 -10.44 10.72 1.96
CA PRO A 71 -11.23 10.06 2.97
C PRO A 71 -12.67 9.82 2.48
N SER A 72 -13.10 8.56 2.42
CA SER A 72 -14.37 8.19 1.84
C SER A 72 -15.02 7.03 2.56
N HIS A 73 -16.36 7.01 2.54
CA HIS A 73 -17.19 5.93 3.06
C HIS A 73 -18.36 5.62 2.13
N PHE A 74 -18.72 4.35 2.08
CA PHE A 74 -19.99 3.94 1.49
C PHE A 74 -21.11 3.93 2.55
N VAL A 75 -22.27 4.50 2.22
CA VAL A 75 -23.47 4.43 3.02
C VAL A 75 -24.57 3.79 2.18
N HIS A 76 -25.10 2.66 2.64
CA HIS A 76 -26.19 1.97 1.96
C HIS A 76 -27.50 2.74 2.16
N PRO A 77 -28.25 3.11 1.09
CA PRO A 77 -29.41 3.96 1.23
C PRO A 77 -30.55 3.32 2.05
N GLY A 78 -30.69 1.99 2.01
CA GLY A 78 -31.64 1.27 2.86
C GLY A 78 -31.28 1.40 4.35
N GLU A 79 -30.05 1.24 4.75
CA GLU A 79 -29.60 1.40 6.13
C GLU A 79 -29.66 2.88 6.59
N ALA A 80 -29.46 3.80 5.64
CA ALA A 80 -29.56 5.23 5.90
C ALA A 80 -30.96 5.62 6.43
N THR A 81 -32.01 4.98 5.95
CA THR A 81 -33.39 5.21 6.47
C THR A 81 -33.57 4.71 7.90
N HIS A 82 -32.69 3.86 8.40
CA HIS A 82 -32.75 3.27 9.75
C HIS A 82 -31.70 3.82 10.72
N GLY A 83 -30.99 4.90 10.36
CA GLY A 83 -30.11 5.61 11.29
C GLY A 83 -28.74 5.99 10.72
N ASP A 84 -28.24 5.31 9.68
CA ASP A 84 -26.91 5.56 9.12
C ASP A 84 -26.78 6.94 8.45
N LEU A 85 -27.87 7.69 8.26
CA LEU A 85 -27.81 9.13 7.97
C LEU A 85 -27.03 9.93 9.03
N GLY A 86 -26.87 9.39 10.23
CA GLY A 86 -26.02 9.94 11.28
C GLY A 86 -24.53 9.97 10.91
N MET A 87 -24.10 9.12 9.99
CA MET A 87 -22.71 9.10 9.49
C MET A 87 -22.37 10.30 8.60
N ILE A 88 -23.39 10.98 8.04
CA ILE A 88 -23.21 12.14 7.17
C ILE A 88 -23.20 13.42 8.02
N THR A 89 -22.13 14.18 7.95
CA THR A 89 -21.96 15.46 8.65
C THR A 89 -22.08 16.63 7.68
N ARG A 90 -22.17 17.87 8.22
CA ARG A 90 -22.23 19.10 7.40
C ARG A 90 -20.94 19.43 6.65
N LYS A 91 -19.85 18.72 6.97
CA LYS A 91 -18.52 18.90 6.36
C LYS A 91 -18.29 17.97 5.18
N ASP A 92 -19.19 17.03 4.95
CA ASP A 92 -19.04 16.00 3.93
C ASP A 92 -19.54 16.47 2.56
N VAL A 93 -19.15 15.74 1.54
CA VAL A 93 -19.71 15.78 0.18
C VAL A 93 -20.34 14.42 -0.07
N VAL A 94 -21.52 14.40 -0.71
CA VAL A 94 -22.26 13.16 -0.99
C VAL A 94 -22.26 12.89 -2.49
N LEU A 95 -21.80 11.69 -2.89
CA LEU A 95 -21.84 11.18 -4.25
C LEU A 95 -22.93 10.10 -4.35
N ILE A 96 -23.97 10.37 -5.13
CA ILE A 96 -25.08 9.45 -5.38
C ILE A 96 -24.87 8.78 -6.73
N VAL A 97 -24.98 7.44 -6.76
CA VAL A 97 -24.78 6.63 -7.97
C VAL A 97 -26.08 5.90 -8.31
N SER A 98 -26.64 6.20 -9.49
CA SER A 98 -27.89 5.57 -9.96
C SER A 98 -27.97 5.59 -11.48
N ASN A 99 -28.12 4.43 -12.12
CA ASN A 99 -28.30 4.39 -13.58
C ASN A 99 -29.66 5.01 -14.01
N SER A 100 -30.76 4.63 -13.36
CA SER A 100 -32.08 5.17 -13.68
C SER A 100 -32.32 6.60 -13.18
N GLY A 101 -31.60 7.01 -12.13
CA GLY A 101 -31.86 8.25 -11.41
C GLY A 101 -33.21 8.31 -10.67
N GLU A 102 -33.92 7.17 -10.58
CA GLU A 102 -35.23 7.02 -9.94
C GLU A 102 -35.20 5.95 -8.83
N THR A 103 -34.04 5.68 -8.26
CA THR A 103 -33.89 4.72 -7.15
C THR A 103 -34.60 5.25 -5.91
N MET A 104 -35.68 4.59 -5.50
CA MET A 104 -36.56 5.07 -4.43
C MET A 104 -35.87 5.26 -3.10
N GLU A 105 -34.98 4.36 -2.72
CA GLU A 105 -34.23 4.42 -1.47
C GLU A 105 -33.31 5.65 -1.41
N LEU A 106 -32.73 6.04 -2.53
CA LEU A 106 -31.90 7.26 -2.63
C LEU A 106 -32.83 8.51 -2.57
N ILE A 107 -33.95 8.51 -3.28
CA ILE A 107 -34.91 9.62 -3.28
C ILE A 107 -35.46 9.85 -1.87
N GLN A 108 -35.74 8.80 -1.11
CA GLN A 108 -36.29 8.90 0.26
C GLN A 108 -35.28 9.56 1.24
N ILE A 109 -34.00 9.32 1.11
CA ILE A 109 -32.99 9.90 2.01
C ILE A 109 -32.56 11.30 1.59
N LEU A 110 -32.78 11.68 0.34
CA LEU A 110 -32.28 12.92 -0.25
C LEU A 110 -32.70 14.20 0.52
N PRO A 111 -33.97 14.37 0.94
CA PRO A 111 -34.38 15.54 1.72
C PRO A 111 -33.62 15.71 3.04
N ALA A 112 -33.30 14.59 3.69
CA ALA A 112 -32.56 14.61 4.94
C ALA A 112 -31.04 14.98 4.70
N ILE A 113 -30.48 14.57 3.57
CA ILE A 113 -29.13 14.96 3.15
C ILE A 113 -29.09 16.45 2.80
N GLN A 114 -30.08 16.94 2.00
CA GLN A 114 -30.21 18.36 1.63
C GLN A 114 -30.34 19.26 2.87
N LYS A 115 -31.09 18.84 3.89
CA LYS A 115 -31.24 19.59 5.16
C LYS A 115 -29.88 19.78 5.90
N LYS A 116 -28.89 18.93 5.65
CA LYS A 116 -27.54 19.09 6.22
C LYS A 116 -26.73 20.18 5.52
N GLY A 117 -27.14 20.61 4.32
CA GLY A 117 -26.46 21.66 3.54
C GLY A 117 -25.15 21.18 2.94
N VAL A 118 -25.02 19.88 2.66
CA VAL A 118 -23.86 19.29 1.99
C VAL A 118 -23.99 19.35 0.47
N THR A 119 -22.88 19.40 -0.24
CA THR A 119 -22.89 19.30 -1.70
C THR A 119 -23.26 17.87 -2.13
N ILE A 120 -24.25 17.76 -3.02
CA ILE A 120 -24.73 16.50 -3.58
C ILE A 120 -24.28 16.39 -5.03
N ILE A 121 -23.49 15.36 -5.34
CA ILE A 121 -23.00 15.03 -6.66
C ILE A 121 -23.78 13.81 -7.15
N GLY A 122 -24.31 13.87 -8.37
CA GLY A 122 -24.99 12.76 -9.01
C GLY A 122 -24.15 12.13 -10.13
N MET A 123 -23.75 10.88 -10.00
CA MET A 123 -23.28 10.03 -11.13
C MET A 123 -24.48 9.22 -11.63
N ILE A 124 -25.15 9.71 -12.68
CA ILE A 124 -26.49 9.23 -13.03
C ILE A 124 -26.56 8.99 -14.54
N GLY A 125 -27.18 7.85 -14.94
CA GLY A 125 -27.33 7.48 -16.35
C GLY A 125 -28.50 8.16 -17.06
N GLN A 126 -29.45 8.77 -16.33
CA GLN A 126 -30.64 9.43 -16.92
C GLN A 126 -30.69 10.91 -16.55
N GLN A 127 -30.39 11.77 -17.50
CA GLN A 127 -30.27 13.22 -17.31
C GLN A 127 -31.53 13.90 -16.76
N ASN A 128 -32.71 13.46 -17.16
CA ASN A 128 -33.98 14.10 -16.77
C ASN A 128 -34.66 13.45 -15.57
N SER A 129 -33.93 12.66 -14.79
CA SER A 129 -34.41 11.95 -13.62
C SER A 129 -34.57 12.83 -12.39
N THR A 130 -35.23 12.31 -11.35
CA THR A 130 -35.43 12.97 -10.06
C THR A 130 -34.07 13.26 -9.39
N LEU A 131 -33.17 12.27 -9.34
CA LEU A 131 -31.88 12.42 -8.68
C LEU A 131 -30.96 13.39 -9.42
N SER A 132 -30.97 13.40 -10.77
CA SER A 132 -30.16 14.36 -11.53
C SER A 132 -30.59 15.82 -11.28
N LYS A 133 -31.89 16.08 -11.24
CA LYS A 133 -32.43 17.42 -10.99
C LYS A 133 -32.24 17.92 -9.55
N GLN A 134 -32.05 17.00 -8.60
CA GLN A 134 -31.86 17.34 -7.19
C GLN A 134 -30.39 17.27 -6.75
N SER A 135 -29.47 16.93 -7.65
CA SER A 135 -28.03 17.02 -7.43
C SER A 135 -27.54 18.44 -7.72
N ASP A 136 -26.59 18.92 -6.91
CA ASP A 136 -25.96 20.23 -7.14
C ASP A 136 -25.03 20.21 -8.36
N ILE A 137 -24.36 19.05 -8.59
CA ILE A 137 -23.51 18.80 -9.73
C ILE A 137 -23.88 17.42 -10.31
N TYR A 138 -23.99 17.35 -11.63
CA TYR A 138 -24.37 16.14 -12.35
C TYR A 138 -23.24 15.67 -13.24
N LEU A 139 -22.90 14.38 -13.15
CA LEU A 139 -22.00 13.66 -14.04
C LEU A 139 -22.79 12.61 -14.82
N ASP A 140 -22.73 12.68 -16.14
CA ASP A 140 -23.43 11.78 -17.05
C ASP A 140 -22.71 10.45 -17.19
N THR A 141 -23.34 9.37 -16.68
CA THR A 141 -22.88 7.98 -16.85
C THR A 141 -23.81 7.18 -17.77
N SER A 142 -24.59 7.85 -18.61
CA SER A 142 -25.48 7.18 -19.56
C SER A 142 -24.72 6.28 -20.52
N VAL A 143 -25.34 5.19 -20.92
CA VAL A 143 -24.84 4.28 -21.96
C VAL A 143 -25.93 4.09 -23.03
N GLU A 144 -25.54 3.83 -24.27
CA GLU A 144 -26.49 3.60 -25.34
C GLU A 144 -27.29 2.32 -25.12
N LYS A 145 -26.66 1.27 -24.63
CA LYS A 145 -27.28 -0.03 -24.35
C LYS A 145 -26.44 -0.84 -23.35
N GLU A 146 -27.11 -1.75 -22.67
CA GLU A 146 -26.43 -2.80 -21.93
C GLU A 146 -25.90 -3.91 -22.85
N ALA A 147 -24.82 -4.59 -22.44
CA ALA A 147 -24.32 -5.73 -23.23
C ALA A 147 -25.18 -7.00 -23.10
N CYS A 148 -26.08 -7.02 -22.12
CA CYS A 148 -27.09 -8.05 -21.92
C CYS A 148 -28.11 -8.01 -23.06
N THR A 149 -28.36 -9.15 -23.72
CA THR A 149 -29.33 -9.24 -24.83
C THR A 149 -30.78 -9.00 -24.42
N LEU A 150 -31.07 -9.05 -23.12
CA LEU A 150 -32.37 -8.75 -22.54
C LEU A 150 -32.49 -7.31 -22.06
N ASP A 151 -31.39 -6.55 -22.13
CA ASP A 151 -31.28 -5.17 -21.60
C ASP A 151 -31.67 -5.01 -20.12
N LEU A 152 -31.53 -6.09 -19.34
CA LEU A 152 -31.95 -6.15 -17.93
C LEU A 152 -30.77 -6.17 -16.97
N ALA A 153 -29.66 -6.79 -17.35
CA ALA A 153 -28.50 -6.92 -16.49
C ALA A 153 -27.56 -5.73 -16.68
N PRO A 154 -27.28 -4.94 -15.64
CA PRO A 154 -26.30 -3.86 -15.70
C PRO A 154 -24.92 -4.42 -16.03
N THR A 155 -24.31 -3.93 -17.10
CA THR A 155 -23.00 -4.31 -17.61
C THR A 155 -22.24 -3.05 -18.05
N ALA A 156 -22.56 -2.50 -19.23
CA ALA A 156 -21.95 -1.28 -19.73
C ALA A 156 -22.14 -0.09 -18.79
N SER A 157 -23.33 0.08 -18.19
CA SER A 157 -23.61 1.15 -17.24
C SER A 157 -22.75 1.05 -15.97
N THR A 158 -22.53 -0.16 -15.44
CA THR A 158 -21.69 -0.37 -14.25
C THR A 158 -20.22 -0.18 -14.57
N THR A 159 -19.76 -0.62 -15.73
CA THR A 159 -18.37 -0.45 -16.20
C THR A 159 -18.06 1.04 -16.45
N ALA A 160 -18.94 1.77 -17.11
CA ALA A 160 -18.80 3.21 -17.33
C ALA A 160 -18.77 3.99 -15.98
N THR A 161 -19.70 3.69 -15.07
CA THR A 161 -19.74 4.31 -13.73
C THR A 161 -18.46 4.06 -12.95
N LEU A 162 -17.93 2.83 -12.99
CA LEU A 162 -16.67 2.47 -12.35
C LEU A 162 -15.50 3.25 -12.94
N ALA A 163 -15.39 3.30 -14.27
CA ALA A 163 -14.32 4.01 -14.96
C ALA A 163 -14.32 5.52 -14.63
N LEU A 164 -15.49 6.16 -14.59
CA LEU A 164 -15.61 7.56 -14.21
C LEU A 164 -15.23 7.79 -12.73
N GLY A 165 -15.60 6.86 -11.84
CA GLY A 165 -15.17 6.88 -10.44
C GLY A 165 -13.66 6.76 -10.26
N ASP A 166 -13.00 5.93 -11.05
CA ASP A 166 -11.54 5.80 -11.07
C ASP A 166 -10.88 7.06 -11.65
N ALA A 167 -11.45 7.66 -12.70
CA ALA A 167 -10.98 8.94 -13.23
C ALA A 167 -11.02 10.05 -12.17
N LEU A 168 -12.11 10.14 -11.38
CA LEU A 168 -12.21 11.06 -10.25
C LEU A 168 -11.15 10.79 -9.18
N ALA A 169 -10.97 9.52 -8.80
CA ALA A 169 -10.00 9.15 -7.77
C ALA A 169 -8.57 9.51 -8.15
N ILE A 170 -8.17 9.25 -9.40
CA ILE A 170 -6.83 9.57 -9.89
C ILE A 170 -6.66 11.09 -10.07
N SER A 171 -7.66 11.80 -10.56
CA SER A 171 -7.61 13.28 -10.64
C SER A 171 -7.40 13.91 -9.25
N LEU A 172 -8.11 13.42 -8.23
CA LEU A 172 -7.95 13.86 -6.85
C LEU A 172 -6.57 13.53 -6.28
N LEU A 173 -6.06 12.32 -6.56
CA LEU A 173 -4.73 11.87 -6.16
C LEU A 173 -3.66 12.82 -6.70
N GLU A 174 -3.70 13.14 -8.00
CA GLU A 174 -2.75 14.04 -8.65
C GLU A 174 -2.85 15.47 -8.11
N MET A 175 -4.07 16.00 -7.97
CA MET A 175 -4.30 17.34 -7.44
C MET A 175 -3.91 17.51 -5.96
N ARG A 176 -3.91 16.42 -5.17
CA ARG A 176 -3.41 16.41 -3.79
C ARG A 176 -1.88 16.26 -3.71
N GLY A 177 -1.21 15.91 -4.81
CA GLY A 177 0.21 15.57 -4.81
C GLY A 177 0.52 14.27 -4.04
N PHE A 178 -0.46 13.35 -3.98
CA PHE A 178 -0.34 12.07 -3.27
C PHE A 178 0.77 11.23 -3.90
N ASN A 179 1.74 10.82 -3.09
CA ASN A 179 2.96 10.15 -3.52
C ASN A 179 3.02 8.68 -3.08
N LYS A 180 4.16 8.01 -3.34
CA LYS A 180 4.36 6.59 -3.00
C LYS A 180 4.44 6.36 -1.49
N GLU A 181 4.98 7.32 -0.78
CA GLU A 181 5.13 7.32 0.67
C GLU A 181 3.75 7.38 1.33
N ASP A 182 2.87 8.29 0.87
CA ASP A 182 1.48 8.38 1.33
C ASP A 182 0.70 7.07 1.04
N PHE A 183 0.94 6.47 -0.14
CA PHE A 183 0.32 5.18 -0.48
C PHE A 183 0.79 4.05 0.43
N ALA A 184 2.07 4.04 0.78
CA ALA A 184 2.65 3.05 1.69
C ALA A 184 2.05 3.15 3.10
N GLU A 185 1.84 4.37 3.62
CA GLU A 185 1.18 4.60 4.92
C GLU A 185 -0.23 4.01 4.96
N LEU A 186 -0.99 4.11 3.86
CA LEU A 186 -2.33 3.54 3.76
C LEU A 186 -2.34 2.02 3.52
N HIS A 187 -1.20 1.45 3.07
CA HIS A 187 -1.06 0.03 2.74
C HIS A 187 0.16 -0.62 3.43
N PRO A 188 0.31 -0.53 4.76
CA PRO A 188 1.55 -0.91 5.45
C PRO A 188 1.90 -2.40 5.33
N ALA A 189 0.91 -3.27 5.15
CA ALA A 189 1.11 -4.71 4.97
C ALA A 189 1.44 -5.12 3.52
N GLY A 190 1.28 -4.23 2.55
CA GLY A 190 1.60 -4.48 1.15
C GLY A 190 3.12 -4.50 0.89
N ILE A 191 3.53 -5.05 -0.27
CA ILE A 191 4.95 -5.10 -0.66
C ILE A 191 5.57 -3.69 -0.67
N LEU A 192 4.86 -2.70 -1.24
CA LEU A 192 5.32 -1.33 -1.28
C LEU A 192 5.40 -0.70 0.11
N GLY A 193 4.40 -0.94 0.99
CA GLY A 193 4.39 -0.47 2.36
C GLY A 193 5.59 -0.98 3.15
N LYS A 194 5.86 -2.29 3.10
CA LYS A 194 7.02 -2.89 3.74
C LYS A 194 8.34 -2.32 3.22
N ARG A 195 8.45 -2.14 1.90
CA ARG A 195 9.67 -1.60 1.28
C ARG A 195 9.96 -0.17 1.72
N LEU A 196 8.94 0.67 1.90
CA LEU A 196 9.09 2.10 2.21
C LEU A 196 9.02 2.42 3.70
N LEU A 197 8.48 1.54 4.54
CA LEU A 197 8.22 1.83 5.95
C LEU A 197 8.93 0.90 6.94
N LEU A 198 9.35 -0.31 6.50
CA LEU A 198 9.95 -1.27 7.42
C LEU A 198 11.38 -0.84 7.76
N THR A 199 11.64 -0.59 9.04
CA THR A 199 12.94 -0.24 9.60
C THR A 199 13.60 -1.43 10.30
N LEU A 200 14.91 -1.36 10.48
CA LEU A 200 15.67 -2.48 11.03
C LEU A 200 15.39 -2.74 12.51
N ASP A 201 14.99 -1.76 13.30
CA ASP A 201 14.59 -1.94 14.71
C ASP A 201 13.50 -3.00 14.88
N GLN A 202 12.68 -3.24 13.84
CA GLN A 202 11.64 -4.27 13.83
C GLN A 202 12.16 -5.68 13.49
N LEU A 203 13.39 -5.80 12.99
CA LEU A 203 13.98 -7.05 12.46
C LEU A 203 15.24 -7.49 13.21
N VAL A 204 15.87 -6.63 13.99
CA VAL A 204 17.17 -6.90 14.63
C VAL A 204 17.10 -8.00 15.66
N HIS A 205 18.13 -8.82 15.73
CA HIS A 205 18.43 -9.66 16.87
C HIS A 205 19.17 -8.83 17.91
N SER A 206 18.69 -8.83 19.14
CA SER A 206 19.22 -8.01 20.25
C SER A 206 19.63 -8.86 21.46
N GLY A 207 20.35 -8.25 22.40
CA GLY A 207 20.78 -8.88 23.65
C GLY A 207 21.69 -10.07 23.43
N ASN A 208 21.43 -11.19 24.09
CA ASN A 208 22.27 -12.41 23.99
C ASN A 208 22.22 -13.09 22.62
N LYS A 209 21.40 -12.61 21.69
CA LYS A 209 21.39 -13.14 20.30
C LYS A 209 22.51 -12.54 19.45
N ILE A 210 23.13 -11.44 19.88
CA ILE A 210 24.25 -10.82 19.16
C ILE A 210 25.50 -11.66 19.40
N PRO A 211 26.19 -12.10 18.33
CA PRO A 211 27.43 -12.86 18.45
C PRO A 211 28.59 -11.93 18.78
N PHE A 212 29.20 -12.07 19.95
CA PHE A 212 30.42 -11.36 20.33
C PHE A 212 31.46 -12.30 20.94
N VAL A 213 32.71 -12.00 20.65
CA VAL A 213 33.90 -12.57 21.33
C VAL A 213 34.84 -11.46 21.71
N THR A 214 35.74 -11.71 22.66
CA THR A 214 36.83 -10.77 22.99
C THR A 214 37.95 -10.86 22.00
N GLU A 215 38.80 -9.82 21.87
CA GLU A 215 39.99 -9.79 21.02
C GLU A 215 40.98 -10.95 21.34
N SER A 216 41.04 -11.34 22.62
CA SER A 216 41.89 -12.43 23.13
C SER A 216 41.27 -13.82 22.98
N ALA A 217 40.00 -13.93 22.57
CA ALA A 217 39.34 -15.23 22.41
C ALA A 217 40.00 -16.09 21.36
N SER A 218 40.03 -17.41 21.56
CA SER A 218 40.56 -18.36 20.57
C SER A 218 39.63 -18.47 19.35
N ILE A 219 40.17 -18.85 18.22
CA ILE A 219 39.40 -19.11 17.00
C ILE A 219 38.35 -20.23 17.21
N LYS A 220 38.62 -21.18 18.11
CA LYS A 220 37.63 -22.22 18.47
C LYS A 220 36.39 -21.62 19.18
N GLU A 221 36.59 -20.67 20.09
CA GLU A 221 35.50 -19.95 20.76
C GLU A 221 34.72 -19.11 19.75
N ALA A 222 35.40 -18.38 18.85
CA ALA A 222 34.76 -17.63 17.79
C ALA A 222 33.87 -18.53 16.89
N LEU A 223 34.38 -19.71 16.49
CA LEU A 223 33.60 -20.69 15.73
C LEU A 223 32.38 -21.21 16.46
N LEU A 224 32.50 -21.47 17.79
CA LEU A 224 31.38 -21.91 18.61
C LEU A 224 30.29 -20.84 18.65
N VAL A 225 30.66 -19.56 18.85
CA VAL A 225 29.71 -18.43 18.85
C VAL A 225 29.03 -18.25 17.50
N ILE A 226 29.79 -18.29 16.39
CA ILE A 226 29.22 -18.21 15.02
C ILE A 226 28.23 -19.33 14.78
N SER A 227 28.58 -20.56 15.14
CA SER A 227 27.73 -21.74 14.98
C SER A 227 26.49 -21.70 15.85
N GLU A 228 26.61 -21.30 17.13
CA GLU A 228 25.50 -21.19 18.08
C GLU A 228 24.48 -20.14 17.64
N LYS A 229 24.95 -18.98 17.20
CA LYS A 229 24.06 -17.87 16.82
C LYS A 229 23.53 -18.01 15.37
N GLY A 230 24.19 -18.77 14.50
CA GLY A 230 23.72 -19.11 13.17
C GLY A 230 23.64 -17.95 12.17
N LEU A 231 24.40 -16.87 12.43
CA LEU A 231 24.40 -15.66 11.60
C LEU A 231 25.65 -15.55 10.69
N GLY A 232 26.56 -16.56 10.73
CA GLY A 232 27.75 -16.62 9.89
C GLY A 232 28.82 -15.58 10.21
N VAL A 233 28.70 -14.87 11.36
CA VAL A 233 29.59 -13.78 11.77
C VAL A 233 29.64 -13.66 13.28
N THR A 234 30.74 -13.13 13.83
CA THR A 234 30.84 -12.64 15.21
C THR A 234 31.57 -11.30 15.25
N GLY A 235 31.12 -10.39 16.12
CA GLY A 235 31.84 -9.16 16.44
C GLY A 235 32.97 -9.42 17.41
N VAL A 236 34.06 -8.70 17.27
CA VAL A 236 35.24 -8.74 18.17
C VAL A 236 35.25 -7.48 19.01
N LEU A 237 35.25 -7.67 20.34
CA LEU A 237 35.26 -6.59 21.33
C LEU A 237 36.65 -6.44 21.96
N ASN A 238 37.07 -5.20 22.19
CA ASN A 238 38.25 -4.89 22.99
C ASN A 238 37.96 -4.94 24.51
N ASP A 239 38.99 -4.69 25.33
CA ASP A 239 38.85 -4.64 26.80
C ASP A 239 37.92 -3.55 27.35
N LYS A 240 37.55 -2.57 26.50
CA LYS A 240 36.60 -1.49 26.82
C LYS A 240 35.18 -1.80 26.40
N ASP A 241 34.90 -3.04 25.96
CA ASP A 241 33.61 -3.48 25.40
C ASP A 241 33.20 -2.72 24.13
N GLU A 242 34.17 -2.28 23.32
CA GLU A 242 33.95 -1.59 22.06
C GLU A 242 34.21 -2.57 20.90
N MET A 243 33.36 -2.57 19.87
CA MET A 243 33.53 -3.43 18.70
C MET A 243 34.65 -2.89 17.80
N ILE A 244 35.72 -3.68 17.64
CA ILE A 244 36.90 -3.31 16.85
C ILE A 244 37.00 -4.04 15.52
N GLY A 245 36.27 -5.15 15.35
CA GLY A 245 36.31 -5.94 14.12
C GLY A 245 35.21 -7.00 14.07
N ILE A 246 35.24 -7.79 13.02
CA ILE A 246 34.36 -8.95 12.81
C ILE A 246 35.16 -10.16 12.32
N ILE A 247 34.63 -11.35 12.60
CA ILE A 247 35.08 -12.60 11.98
C ILE A 247 33.90 -13.26 11.32
N THR A 248 34.03 -13.62 10.06
CA THR A 248 33.02 -14.35 9.28
C THR A 248 33.47 -15.77 8.98
N ASP A 249 32.55 -16.65 8.57
CA ASP A 249 32.87 -17.98 8.04
C ASP A 249 33.90 -17.91 6.90
N GLY A 250 33.83 -16.84 6.09
CA GLY A 250 34.80 -16.58 5.01
C GLY A 250 36.22 -16.30 5.52
N ASP A 251 36.36 -15.55 6.63
CA ASP A 251 37.64 -15.26 7.24
C ASP A 251 38.30 -16.53 7.80
N ILE A 252 37.50 -17.37 8.47
CA ILE A 252 37.96 -18.65 9.00
C ILE A 252 38.39 -19.58 7.87
N ARG A 253 37.63 -19.68 6.79
CA ARG A 253 37.99 -20.50 5.63
C ARG A 253 39.31 -20.02 5.00
N ARG A 254 39.47 -18.72 4.77
CA ARG A 254 40.70 -18.14 4.26
C ARG A 254 41.89 -18.37 5.20
N GLY A 255 41.67 -18.25 6.50
CA GLY A 255 42.66 -18.53 7.52
C GLY A 255 43.17 -20.00 7.49
N LEU A 256 42.21 -20.95 7.31
CA LEU A 256 42.56 -22.38 7.16
C LEU A 256 43.32 -22.66 5.86
N GLU A 257 42.98 -22.02 4.76
CA GLU A 257 43.70 -22.14 3.48
C GLU A 257 45.14 -21.64 3.59
N ASN A 258 45.40 -20.56 4.34
CA ASN A 258 46.68 -19.91 4.48
C ASN A 258 47.56 -20.53 5.56
N SER A 259 47.02 -20.93 6.71
CA SER A 259 47.77 -21.34 7.89
C SER A 259 47.47 -22.77 8.37
N GLY A 260 46.56 -23.48 7.69
CA GLY A 260 46.17 -24.82 8.10
C GLY A 260 45.71 -24.86 9.55
N ASN A 261 46.13 -25.88 10.28
CA ASN A 261 45.74 -26.06 11.69
C ASN A 261 46.35 -24.99 12.63
N ASP A 262 47.35 -24.25 12.21
CA ASP A 262 47.97 -23.19 13.02
C ASP A 262 47.03 -21.99 13.22
N LEU A 263 45.98 -21.87 12.39
CA LEU A 263 44.90 -20.93 12.61
C LEU A 263 44.29 -21.04 14.04
N PHE A 264 44.11 -22.26 14.56
CA PHE A 264 43.50 -22.49 15.86
C PHE A 264 44.40 -22.08 17.06
N ASN A 265 45.64 -21.75 16.80
CA ASN A 265 46.59 -21.19 17.79
C ASN A 265 46.53 -19.65 17.82
N GLN A 266 45.77 -19.02 16.91
CA GLN A 266 45.64 -17.57 16.84
C GLN A 266 44.41 -17.09 17.67
N THR A 267 44.39 -15.79 17.96
CA THR A 267 43.28 -15.14 18.63
C THR A 267 42.36 -14.42 17.64
N ALA A 268 41.19 -14.07 18.09
CA ALA A 268 40.19 -13.34 17.31
C ALA A 268 40.75 -12.00 16.77
N GLY A 269 41.51 -11.27 17.59
CA GLY A 269 42.11 -10.01 17.20
C GLY A 269 43.12 -10.10 16.06
N VAL A 270 43.74 -11.28 15.84
CA VAL A 270 44.71 -11.47 14.74
C VAL A 270 44.04 -11.68 13.41
N ILE A 271 42.90 -12.36 13.36
CA ILE A 271 42.25 -12.74 12.11
C ILE A 271 41.03 -11.89 11.76
N MET A 272 40.57 -11.03 12.66
CA MET A 272 39.41 -10.19 12.43
C MET A 272 39.60 -9.25 11.24
N SER A 273 38.53 -8.97 10.53
CA SER A 273 38.48 -7.87 9.60
C SER A 273 38.09 -6.59 10.36
N GLU A 274 38.94 -5.56 10.23
CA GLU A 274 38.71 -4.24 10.84
C GLU A 274 37.66 -3.44 10.05
N ASN A 275 37.08 -2.42 10.70
CA ASN A 275 36.10 -1.48 10.10
C ASN A 275 34.87 -2.18 9.50
N PRO A 276 34.15 -2.98 10.27
CA PRO A 276 32.94 -3.66 9.82
C PRO A 276 31.89 -2.67 9.34
N LYS A 277 31.09 -3.08 8.36
CA LYS A 277 29.91 -2.29 7.93
C LYS A 277 28.84 -2.38 9.00
N TRP A 278 28.18 -1.27 9.23
CA TRP A 278 27.11 -1.13 10.20
C TRP A 278 26.04 -0.17 9.70
N VAL A 279 24.91 -0.17 10.35
CA VAL A 279 23.75 0.67 10.04
C VAL A 279 23.09 1.16 11.34
N LYS A 280 22.23 2.18 11.23
CA LYS A 280 21.40 2.63 12.36
C LYS A 280 20.11 1.80 12.45
N ALA A 281 19.53 1.75 13.64
CA ALA A 281 18.29 1.02 13.89
C ALA A 281 17.09 1.56 13.07
N ASP A 282 17.05 2.87 12.82
CA ASP A 282 16.03 3.55 12.01
C ASP A 282 16.23 3.44 10.49
N THR A 283 17.28 2.72 10.05
CA THR A 283 17.53 2.48 8.61
C THR A 283 16.43 1.60 8.02
N LEU A 284 15.94 1.97 6.83
CA LEU A 284 14.98 1.13 6.09
C LEU A 284 15.59 -0.23 5.75
N ALA A 285 14.79 -1.28 5.91
CA ALA A 285 15.23 -2.66 5.61
C ALA A 285 15.70 -2.83 4.16
N ILE A 286 15.07 -2.14 3.21
CA ILE A 286 15.49 -2.14 1.81
C ILE A 286 16.90 -1.53 1.63
N SER A 287 17.19 -0.41 2.30
CA SER A 287 18.51 0.23 2.21
C SER A 287 19.60 -0.64 2.83
N ALA A 288 19.28 -1.38 3.89
CA ALA A 288 20.21 -2.37 4.47
C ALA A 288 20.45 -3.55 3.52
N LEU A 289 19.40 -4.03 2.82
CA LEU A 289 19.54 -5.08 1.80
C LEU A 289 20.44 -4.62 0.66
N GLU A 290 20.22 -3.42 0.11
CA GLU A 290 21.07 -2.83 -0.94
C GLU A 290 22.53 -2.71 -0.49
N LEU A 291 22.78 -2.34 0.77
CA LEU A 291 24.12 -2.26 1.33
C LEU A 291 24.77 -3.65 1.44
N MET A 292 24.01 -4.67 1.86
CA MET A 292 24.47 -6.06 1.93
C MET A 292 24.83 -6.59 0.54
N GLU A 293 24.00 -6.35 -0.45
CA GLU A 293 24.25 -6.76 -1.84
C GLU A 293 25.49 -6.07 -2.41
N LYS A 294 25.58 -4.74 -2.27
CA LYS A 294 26.71 -3.93 -2.75
C LYS A 294 28.06 -4.42 -2.22
N HIS A 295 28.09 -4.87 -0.97
CA HIS A 295 29.32 -5.32 -0.31
C HIS A 295 29.46 -6.85 -0.26
N SER A 296 28.50 -7.60 -0.84
CA SER A 296 28.47 -9.07 -0.80
C SER A 296 28.57 -9.63 0.62
N ILE A 297 27.84 -9.02 1.57
CA ILE A 297 27.78 -9.42 2.97
C ILE A 297 26.36 -9.84 3.34
N THR A 298 26.23 -10.71 4.34
CA THR A 298 24.94 -11.29 4.76
C THR A 298 24.45 -10.76 6.10
N SER A 299 25.27 -10.02 6.83
CA SER A 299 24.93 -9.51 8.16
C SER A 299 25.44 -8.08 8.34
N LEU A 300 24.68 -7.27 9.08
CA LEU A 300 25.04 -5.91 9.48
C LEU A 300 24.82 -5.74 10.97
N PHE A 301 25.81 -5.19 11.67
CA PHE A 301 25.62 -4.74 13.03
C PHE A 301 24.81 -3.44 13.05
N VAL A 302 23.96 -3.31 14.06
CA VAL A 302 23.01 -2.20 14.19
C VAL A 302 23.33 -1.42 15.45
N TYR A 303 23.37 -0.10 15.33
CA TYR A 303 23.59 0.82 16.45
C TYR A 303 22.38 1.72 16.64
N SER A 304 21.95 1.87 17.87
CA SER A 304 20.90 2.83 18.26
C SER A 304 21.48 4.17 18.70
N ASP A 305 22.72 4.20 19.19
CA ASP A 305 23.40 5.42 19.67
C ASP A 305 24.48 5.88 18.65
N GLN A 306 24.73 7.20 18.65
CA GLN A 306 25.76 7.82 17.81
C GLN A 306 27.20 7.57 18.28
N GLN A 307 27.39 7.06 19.50
CA GLN A 307 28.73 6.83 20.06
C GLN A 307 29.46 5.61 19.49
N LEU A 308 28.81 4.78 18.71
CA LEU A 308 29.37 3.65 17.93
C LEU A 308 30.34 2.73 18.69
N LYS A 309 30.14 2.54 20.00
CA LYS A 309 31.03 1.72 20.83
C LYS A 309 30.73 0.24 20.68
N LYS A 310 29.49 -0.14 20.99
CA LYS A 310 28.99 -1.51 20.92
C LYS A 310 27.66 -1.54 20.21
N PRO A 311 27.47 -2.45 19.23
CA PRO A 311 26.17 -2.59 18.58
C PRO A 311 25.09 -3.08 19.54
N ASP A 312 23.89 -2.55 19.38
CA ASP A 312 22.68 -2.96 20.12
C ASP A 312 21.94 -4.11 19.44
N GLY A 313 22.30 -4.40 18.18
CA GLY A 313 21.66 -5.41 17.39
C GLY A 313 22.51 -5.92 16.23
N ILE A 314 22.01 -6.97 15.60
CA ILE A 314 22.50 -7.50 14.34
C ILE A 314 21.31 -7.92 13.49
N VAL A 315 21.37 -7.69 12.18
CA VAL A 315 20.38 -8.13 11.21
C VAL A 315 21.04 -9.03 10.18
N HIS A 316 20.34 -10.10 9.81
CA HIS A 316 20.78 -11.01 8.77
C HIS A 316 19.91 -10.85 7.51
N ILE A 317 20.48 -11.02 6.33
CA ILE A 317 19.78 -10.86 5.03
C ILE A 317 18.49 -11.69 4.95
N HIS A 318 18.49 -12.89 5.52
CA HIS A 318 17.30 -13.75 5.53
C HIS A 318 16.16 -13.18 6.36
N ASP A 319 16.42 -12.38 7.39
CA ASP A 319 15.36 -11.74 8.18
C ASP A 319 14.66 -10.66 7.34
N ILE A 320 15.44 -9.89 6.58
CA ILE A 320 14.92 -8.88 5.64
C ILE A 320 14.09 -9.57 4.54
N LEU A 321 14.63 -10.60 3.91
CA LEU A 321 13.92 -11.32 2.84
C LEU A 321 12.64 -12.01 3.33
N LYS A 322 12.67 -12.64 4.53
CA LYS A 322 11.48 -13.23 5.16
C LYS A 322 10.40 -12.22 5.49
N SER A 323 10.74 -10.95 5.75
CA SER A 323 9.77 -9.89 5.97
C SER A 323 9.00 -9.50 4.70
N GLY A 324 9.44 -9.95 3.52
CA GLY A 324 8.86 -9.66 2.22
C GLY A 324 9.40 -8.39 1.55
N VAL A 325 10.52 -7.88 2.02
CA VAL A 325 11.27 -6.81 1.35
C VAL A 325 12.18 -7.45 0.29
N GLN A 326 11.95 -7.08 -0.98
CA GLN A 326 12.70 -7.55 -2.15
C GLN A 326 13.04 -6.36 -3.07
#